data_bc34da26d11f38d81926d160957fc687
#
_entry.id   bc34da26d11f38d81926d160957fc687
#
_cell.length_a   1.000
_cell.length_b   1.000
_cell.length_c   1.000
_cell.angle_alpha   90.00
_cell.angle_beta   90.00
_cell.angle_gamma   90.00
#
_symmetry.space_group_name_H-M   'P 1'
#
loop_
_entity.id
_entity.type
_entity.pdbx_description
1 polymer ?
#
loop_
_entity_poly.entity_id
_entity_poly.type
_entity_poly.pdbx_seq_one_letter_code
_entity_poly.pdbx_strand_id
1 'polypeptide(L)'
;MKLSPKMLLAAITLPLVVTACASNGDDVKQITAQDLQHHNWELVSIDGKDLVLEGRQSAPRLEVGEKMTANGNAGCNNFFGQAELKDNQFRIEKMGMTMKMCVGDLMDVEQAFSQTLSDWSDMTLTKDSMELKNDVHTLTFKLNDWKN
;
A
#
# COMPACT_ATOMS: atom_id res chain seq x y z
N MET A 1 49.33 15.87 72.76
CA MET A 1 49.89 14.88 71.83
C MET A 1 48.91 14.66 70.73
N LYS A 2 49.36 14.81 69.51
CA LYS A 2 48.60 14.96 68.27
C LYS A 2 48.09 13.62 67.75
N LEU A 3 46.80 13.51 67.45
CA LEU A 3 46.25 12.45 66.67
C LEU A 3 45.46 13.07 65.51
N SER A 4 45.96 12.91 64.36
CA SER A 4 45.29 13.27 63.10
C SER A 4 44.25 12.21 62.71
N PRO A 5 43.03 12.56 62.39
CA PRO A 5 42.13 11.63 61.67
C PRO A 5 42.35 11.72 60.19
N LYS A 6 42.74 10.60 59.60
CA LYS A 6 42.78 10.42 58.17
C LYS A 6 41.36 10.32 57.62
N MET A 7 40.94 11.33 56.86
CA MET A 7 39.72 11.31 56.10
C MET A 7 39.85 10.30 54.98
N LEU A 8 39.09 9.22 55.03
CA LEU A 8 38.87 8.31 53.92
C LEU A 8 37.74 8.86 53.06
N LEU A 9 38.07 9.42 51.94
CA LEU A 9 37.09 9.74 50.90
C LEU A 9 36.74 8.43 50.17
N ALA A 10 35.57 7.91 50.44
CA ALA A 10 34.97 6.85 49.64
C ALA A 10 34.35 7.48 48.40
N ALA A 11 35.00 7.29 47.25
CA ALA A 11 34.43 7.64 45.98
C ALA A 11 33.34 6.60 45.59
N ILE A 12 32.09 7.01 45.67
CA ILE A 12 30.96 6.21 45.20
C ILE A 12 30.88 6.44 43.69
N THR A 13 31.39 5.50 42.92
CA THR A 13 31.16 5.44 41.46
C THR A 13 29.79 4.84 41.23
N LEU A 14 28.83 5.69 40.82
CA LEU A 14 27.52 5.27 40.37
C LEU A 14 27.69 4.73 38.93
N PRO A 15 27.31 3.47 38.60
CA PRO A 15 27.26 3.03 37.23
C PRO A 15 26.07 3.69 36.55
N LEU A 16 26.32 4.51 35.50
CA LEU A 16 25.29 4.96 34.58
C LEU A 16 24.81 3.74 33.80
N VAL A 17 23.66 3.22 34.19
CA VAL A 17 22.93 2.26 33.34
C VAL A 17 22.29 3.06 32.22
N VAL A 18 22.96 3.10 31.07
CA VAL A 18 22.35 3.55 29.80
C VAL A 18 21.41 2.44 29.38
N THR A 19 20.13 2.56 29.74
CA THR A 19 19.08 1.78 29.11
C THR A 19 18.95 2.29 27.68
N ALA A 20 19.64 1.62 26.74
CA ALA A 20 19.34 1.74 25.32
C ALA A 20 17.95 1.15 25.13
N CYS A 21 16.94 2.01 24.99
CA CYS A 21 15.68 1.62 24.40
C CYS A 21 15.98 1.23 22.94
N ALA A 22 16.21 -0.05 22.70
CA ALA A 22 16.09 -0.61 21.38
C ALA A 22 14.59 -0.59 21.03
N SER A 23 14.12 0.49 20.44
CA SER A 23 12.86 0.50 19.73
C SER A 23 13.04 -0.36 18.49
N ASN A 24 12.76 -1.66 18.61
CA ASN A 24 12.40 -2.48 17.47
C ASN A 24 11.01 -2.03 17.00
N GLY A 25 10.91 -0.79 16.54
CA GLY A 25 9.85 -0.39 15.65
C GLY A 25 10.24 -0.96 14.29
N ASP A 26 9.50 -1.93 13.80
CA ASP A 26 9.45 -2.16 12.36
C ASP A 26 9.07 -0.81 11.76
N ASP A 27 10.04 -0.11 11.19
CA ASP A 27 9.79 1.12 10.44
C ASP A 27 8.99 0.71 9.20
N VAL A 28 7.66 0.67 9.35
CA VAL A 28 6.75 0.51 8.22
C VAL A 28 7.01 1.69 7.32
N LYS A 29 7.67 1.43 6.19
CA LYS A 29 7.97 2.47 5.21
C LYS A 29 6.68 3.20 4.84
N GLN A 30 6.64 4.50 5.08
CA GLN A 30 5.54 5.34 4.65
C GLN A 30 5.50 5.38 3.12
N ILE A 31 4.40 4.91 2.53
CA ILE A 31 4.18 4.97 1.09
C ILE A 31 3.90 6.42 0.70
N THR A 32 4.53 6.88 -0.36
CA THR A 32 4.40 8.25 -0.86
C THR A 32 3.76 8.28 -2.24
N ALA A 33 3.32 9.47 -2.67
CA ALA A 33 2.77 9.66 -4.01
C ALA A 33 3.77 9.24 -5.11
N GLN A 34 5.06 9.49 -4.91
CA GLN A 34 6.12 9.11 -5.86
C GLN A 34 6.27 7.59 -6.03
N ASP A 35 5.97 6.81 -4.99
CA ASP A 35 6.01 5.35 -5.08
C ASP A 35 4.89 4.78 -5.96
N LEU A 36 3.85 5.58 -6.25
CA LEU A 36 2.67 5.17 -7.04
C LEU A 36 2.62 5.81 -8.42
N GLN A 37 3.12 7.05 -8.56
CA GLN A 37 3.03 7.81 -9.81
C GLN A 37 3.85 7.20 -10.93
N HIS A 38 3.32 7.29 -12.15
CA HIS A 38 3.94 6.80 -13.38
C HIS A 38 4.12 5.28 -13.44
N HIS A 39 3.39 4.55 -12.61
CA HIS A 39 3.36 3.09 -12.61
C HIS A 39 2.02 2.56 -13.06
N ASN A 40 2.07 1.43 -13.77
CA ASN A 40 0.90 0.67 -14.20
C ASN A 40 0.85 -0.65 -13.41
N TRP A 41 -0.23 -0.83 -12.67
CA TRP A 41 -0.48 -1.97 -11.81
C TRP A 41 -1.54 -2.87 -12.42
N GLU A 42 -1.19 -4.12 -12.70
CA GLU A 42 -2.10 -5.11 -13.26
C GLU A 42 -2.60 -6.06 -12.18
N LEU A 43 -3.92 -6.22 -12.08
CA LEU A 43 -4.55 -7.12 -11.12
C LEU A 43 -4.20 -8.57 -11.43
N VAL A 44 -3.75 -9.32 -10.44
CA VAL A 44 -3.39 -10.74 -10.58
C VAL A 44 -4.27 -11.66 -9.75
N SER A 45 -4.80 -11.19 -8.61
CA SER A 45 -5.71 -11.99 -7.79
C SER A 45 -6.71 -11.14 -7.01
N ILE A 46 -7.85 -11.75 -6.69
CA ILE A 46 -8.89 -11.23 -5.80
C ILE A 46 -9.11 -12.26 -4.69
N ASP A 47 -9.03 -11.83 -3.43
CA ASP A 47 -9.23 -12.68 -2.25
C ASP A 47 -8.36 -13.94 -2.26
N GLY A 48 -7.12 -13.81 -2.74
CA GLY A 48 -6.16 -14.91 -2.85
C GLY A 48 -6.42 -15.90 -3.98
N LYS A 49 -7.41 -15.63 -4.84
CA LYS A 49 -7.69 -16.45 -6.03
C LYS A 49 -7.14 -15.75 -7.26
N ASP A 50 -6.32 -16.46 -8.02
CA ASP A 50 -5.75 -15.94 -9.27
C ASP A 50 -6.85 -15.60 -10.26
N LEU A 51 -6.64 -14.48 -10.96
CA LEU A 51 -7.55 -14.03 -12.00
C LEU A 51 -7.46 -14.94 -13.22
N VAL A 52 -8.58 -15.53 -13.60
CA VAL A 52 -8.70 -16.33 -14.82
C VAL A 52 -9.31 -15.47 -15.92
N LEU A 53 -8.54 -15.24 -16.98
CA LEU A 53 -8.97 -14.47 -18.15
C LEU A 53 -9.27 -15.39 -19.31
N GLU A 54 -10.39 -15.17 -19.97
CA GLU A 54 -10.81 -15.96 -21.13
C GLU A 54 -10.70 -15.16 -22.44
N GLY A 55 -10.20 -15.84 -23.47
CA GLY A 55 -10.16 -15.30 -24.82
C GLY A 55 -9.35 -14.01 -24.93
N ARG A 56 -10.00 -12.91 -25.35
CA ARG A 56 -9.38 -11.59 -25.54
C ARG A 56 -9.52 -10.65 -24.33
N GLN A 57 -9.89 -11.17 -23.17
CA GLN A 57 -10.01 -10.38 -21.96
C GLN A 57 -8.65 -9.87 -21.52
N SER A 58 -8.62 -8.66 -21.02
CA SER A 58 -7.44 -8.06 -20.40
C SER A 58 -7.63 -7.95 -18.89
N ALA A 59 -6.58 -8.17 -18.13
CA ALA A 59 -6.62 -7.99 -16.69
C ALA A 59 -6.98 -6.53 -16.34
N PRO A 60 -7.74 -6.31 -15.26
CA PRO A 60 -7.91 -4.97 -14.71
C PRO A 60 -6.58 -4.34 -14.38
N ARG A 61 -6.51 -3.04 -14.57
CA ARG A 61 -5.28 -2.28 -14.32
C ARG A 61 -5.57 -0.92 -13.72
N LEU A 62 -4.66 -0.46 -12.91
CA LEU A 62 -4.64 0.85 -12.28
C LEU A 62 -3.36 1.58 -12.68
N GLU A 63 -3.50 2.77 -13.20
CA GLU A 63 -2.40 3.71 -13.41
C GLU A 63 -2.62 4.93 -12.52
N VAL A 64 -1.58 5.34 -11.82
CA VAL A 64 -1.55 6.59 -11.06
C VAL A 64 -0.61 7.56 -11.76
N GLY A 65 -1.16 8.60 -12.29
CA GLY A 65 -0.44 9.63 -13.03
C GLY A 65 -0.04 10.82 -12.14
N GLU A 66 0.33 11.91 -12.81
CA GLU A 66 0.67 13.16 -12.15
C GLU A 66 -0.47 13.70 -11.28
N LYS A 67 -0.13 14.37 -10.19
CA LYS A 67 -1.10 14.91 -9.23
C LYS A 67 -2.05 13.85 -8.66
N MET A 68 -1.60 12.59 -8.63
CA MET A 68 -2.41 11.46 -8.16
C MET A 68 -3.72 11.27 -8.96
N THR A 69 -3.73 11.59 -10.25
CA THR A 69 -4.84 11.20 -11.11
C THR A 69 -4.82 9.68 -11.28
N ALA A 70 -5.97 9.05 -11.13
CA ALA A 70 -6.11 7.60 -11.32
C ALA A 70 -6.94 7.31 -12.56
N ASN A 71 -6.51 6.32 -13.34
CA ASN A 71 -7.25 5.82 -14.48
C ASN A 71 -6.90 4.35 -14.74
N GLY A 72 -7.71 3.69 -15.54
CA GLY A 72 -7.44 2.32 -15.92
C GLY A 72 -8.67 1.61 -16.47
N ASN A 73 -8.63 0.29 -16.34
CA ASN A 73 -9.73 -0.59 -16.72
C ASN A 73 -10.06 -1.52 -15.56
N ALA A 74 -11.33 -1.63 -15.20
CA ALA A 74 -11.79 -2.40 -14.05
C ALA A 74 -12.15 -3.86 -14.40
N GLY A 75 -11.97 -4.25 -15.64
CA GLY A 75 -12.38 -5.53 -16.21
C GLY A 75 -13.17 -5.33 -17.48
N CYS A 76 -14.41 -4.86 -17.39
CA CYS A 76 -15.25 -4.48 -18.51
C CYS A 76 -15.12 -3.00 -18.88
N ASN A 77 -15.18 -2.12 -17.88
CA ASN A 77 -15.24 -0.67 -18.06
C ASN A 77 -13.95 0.04 -17.72
N ASN A 78 -13.70 1.14 -18.40
CA ASN A 78 -12.65 2.07 -18.02
C ASN A 78 -13.14 2.95 -16.87
N PHE A 79 -12.21 3.36 -16.03
CA PHE A 79 -12.47 4.27 -14.92
C PHE A 79 -11.46 5.41 -14.89
N PHE A 80 -11.82 6.46 -14.17
CA PHE A 80 -10.97 7.58 -13.83
C PHE A 80 -11.40 8.18 -12.49
N GLY A 81 -10.51 8.87 -11.82
CA GLY A 81 -10.80 9.54 -10.56
C GLY A 81 -9.58 10.19 -9.95
N GLN A 82 -9.69 10.59 -8.70
CA GLN A 82 -8.61 11.17 -7.93
C GLN A 82 -8.12 10.16 -6.90
N ALA A 83 -6.88 9.69 -7.04
CA ALA A 83 -6.27 8.84 -6.03
C ALA A 83 -5.95 9.65 -4.77
N GLU A 84 -6.23 9.09 -3.63
CA GLU A 84 -5.87 9.60 -2.32
C GLU A 84 -5.04 8.58 -1.56
N LEU A 85 -4.00 9.06 -0.91
CA LEU A 85 -3.09 8.28 -0.07
C LEU A 85 -2.98 8.94 1.30
N LYS A 86 -3.29 8.19 2.34
CA LYS A 86 -3.20 8.66 3.72
C LYS A 86 -2.86 7.51 4.66
N ASP A 87 -1.79 7.65 5.43
CA ASP A 87 -1.38 6.65 6.44
C ASP A 87 -1.28 5.22 5.86
N ASN A 88 -0.69 5.09 4.67
CA ASN A 88 -0.62 3.84 3.89
C ASN A 88 -1.99 3.25 3.52
N GLN A 89 -3.05 4.05 3.55
CA GLN A 89 -4.35 3.70 2.98
C GLN A 89 -4.55 4.43 1.66
N PHE A 90 -5.20 3.75 0.73
CA PHE A 90 -5.47 4.22 -0.63
C PHE A 90 -6.95 4.16 -0.95
N ARG A 91 -7.45 5.14 -1.70
CA ARG A 91 -8.74 5.09 -2.39
C ARG A 91 -8.73 5.94 -3.65
N ILE A 92 -9.75 5.78 -4.47
CA ILE A 92 -10.04 6.69 -5.58
C ILE A 92 -11.34 7.43 -5.29
N GLU A 93 -11.22 8.74 -5.06
CA GLU A 93 -12.36 9.60 -4.84
C GLU A 93 -13.03 9.96 -6.17
N LYS A 94 -14.35 10.08 -6.17
CA LYS A 94 -15.16 10.48 -7.34
C LYS A 94 -14.87 9.65 -8.59
N MET A 95 -14.80 8.33 -8.40
CA MET A 95 -14.58 7.41 -9.51
C MET A 95 -15.71 7.49 -10.52
N GLY A 96 -15.39 7.89 -11.76
CA GLY A 96 -16.26 7.78 -12.92
C GLY A 96 -15.92 6.54 -13.73
N MET A 97 -16.92 5.92 -14.34
CA MET A 97 -16.75 4.71 -15.15
C MET A 97 -17.58 4.78 -16.41
N THR A 98 -17.11 4.13 -17.50
CA THR A 98 -17.96 3.80 -18.65
C THR A 98 -19.00 2.74 -18.22
N MET A 99 -20.05 2.58 -18.98
CA MET A 99 -21.19 1.71 -18.61
C MET A 99 -21.49 0.68 -19.71
N LYS A 100 -20.48 -0.08 -20.09
CA LYS A 100 -20.68 -1.25 -20.97
C LYS A 100 -21.15 -2.44 -20.14
N MET A 101 -21.93 -3.31 -20.75
CA MET A 101 -22.29 -4.61 -20.19
C MET A 101 -21.41 -5.68 -20.84
N CYS A 102 -20.66 -6.39 -20.04
CA CYS A 102 -19.86 -7.54 -20.44
C CYS A 102 -20.50 -8.84 -19.95
N VAL A 103 -20.18 -9.92 -20.62
CA VAL A 103 -20.67 -11.26 -20.25
C VAL A 103 -19.67 -11.99 -19.37
N GLY A 104 -20.18 -12.95 -18.60
CA GLY A 104 -19.37 -13.80 -17.73
C GLY A 104 -18.87 -13.08 -16.47
N ASP A 105 -17.78 -13.58 -15.91
CA ASP A 105 -17.26 -13.19 -14.59
C ASP A 105 -16.63 -11.78 -14.56
N LEU A 106 -16.50 -11.12 -15.74
CA LEU A 106 -15.90 -9.78 -15.82
C LEU A 106 -16.66 -8.73 -15.02
N MET A 107 -17.99 -8.86 -14.91
CA MET A 107 -18.79 -7.92 -14.12
C MET A 107 -18.54 -8.11 -12.61
N ASP A 108 -18.36 -9.35 -12.17
CA ASP A 108 -18.04 -9.64 -10.75
C ASP A 108 -16.62 -9.14 -10.41
N VAL A 109 -15.67 -9.32 -11.32
CA VAL A 109 -14.31 -8.78 -11.19
C VAL A 109 -14.34 -7.25 -11.13
N GLU A 110 -15.09 -6.60 -12.01
CA GLU A 110 -15.23 -5.14 -12.03
C GLU A 110 -15.87 -4.62 -10.75
N GLN A 111 -16.88 -5.31 -10.22
CA GLN A 111 -17.54 -4.91 -8.99
C GLN A 111 -16.56 -4.99 -7.81
N ALA A 112 -15.85 -6.10 -7.63
CA ALA A 112 -14.87 -6.26 -6.55
C ALA A 112 -13.74 -5.22 -6.67
N PHE A 113 -13.24 -4.99 -7.88
CA PHE A 113 -12.20 -4.01 -8.17
C PHE A 113 -12.65 -2.58 -7.85
N SER A 114 -13.80 -2.15 -8.39
CA SER A 114 -14.29 -0.78 -8.23
C SER A 114 -14.72 -0.48 -6.79
N GLN A 115 -15.34 -1.43 -6.10
CA GLN A 115 -15.67 -1.27 -4.68
C GLN A 115 -14.42 -1.07 -3.82
N THR A 116 -13.41 -1.94 -4.00
CA THR A 116 -12.18 -1.86 -3.22
C THR A 116 -11.44 -0.54 -3.46
N LEU A 117 -11.37 -0.09 -4.71
CA LEU A 117 -10.70 1.17 -5.04
C LEU A 117 -11.48 2.41 -4.61
N SER A 118 -12.79 2.34 -4.46
CA SER A 118 -13.62 3.48 -4.04
C SER A 118 -13.62 3.68 -2.51
N ASP A 119 -13.31 2.63 -1.77
CA ASP A 119 -13.24 2.65 -0.31
C ASP A 119 -11.78 2.68 0.18
N TRP A 120 -11.57 3.21 1.39
CA TRP A 120 -10.26 3.15 2.00
C TRP A 120 -9.80 1.71 2.17
N SER A 121 -8.65 1.40 1.61
CA SER A 121 -8.01 0.08 1.69
C SER A 121 -6.57 0.23 2.18
N ASP A 122 -6.16 -0.63 3.09
CA ASP A 122 -4.77 -0.70 3.53
C ASP A 122 -3.89 -1.12 2.35
N MET A 123 -2.83 -0.36 2.12
CA MET A 123 -1.90 -0.60 1.02
C MET A 123 -0.60 -1.18 1.54
N THR A 124 -0.20 -2.29 0.95
CA THR A 124 1.15 -2.83 1.08
C THR A 124 1.83 -2.73 -0.27
N LEU A 125 3.01 -2.13 -0.32
CA LEU A 125 3.75 -1.90 -1.55
C LEU A 125 5.15 -2.50 -1.45
N THR A 126 5.50 -3.29 -2.45
CA THR A 126 6.86 -3.78 -2.68
C THR A 126 7.39 -3.20 -3.98
N LYS A 127 8.60 -3.58 -4.37
CA LYS A 127 9.18 -3.15 -5.64
C LYS A 127 8.34 -3.57 -6.86
N ASP A 128 7.74 -4.75 -6.82
CA ASP A 128 7.11 -5.39 -7.98
C ASP A 128 5.63 -5.72 -7.75
N SER A 129 5.09 -5.45 -6.56
CA SER A 129 3.71 -5.79 -6.22
C SER A 129 3.06 -4.76 -5.30
N MET A 130 1.75 -4.67 -5.40
CA MET A 130 0.89 -3.87 -4.55
C MET A 130 -0.29 -4.72 -4.08
N GLU A 131 -0.63 -4.62 -2.80
CA GLU A 131 -1.83 -5.20 -2.24
C GLU A 131 -2.72 -4.09 -1.68
N LEU A 132 -4.00 -4.14 -1.99
CA LEU A 132 -5.05 -3.31 -1.41
C LEU A 132 -6.04 -4.19 -0.66
N LYS A 133 -6.20 -3.95 0.62
CA LYS A 133 -7.05 -4.76 1.49
C LYS A 133 -8.01 -3.90 2.30
N ASN A 134 -9.27 -4.25 2.26
CA ASN A 134 -10.31 -3.72 3.15
C ASN A 134 -11.11 -4.86 3.79
N ASP A 135 -12.22 -4.53 4.46
CA ASP A 135 -13.05 -5.53 5.15
C ASP A 135 -13.76 -6.50 4.19
N VAL A 136 -13.87 -6.17 2.91
CA VAL A 136 -14.63 -6.95 1.92
C VAL A 136 -13.72 -7.75 1.02
N HIS A 137 -12.67 -7.13 0.47
CA HIS A 137 -11.79 -7.73 -0.52
C HIS A 137 -10.31 -7.46 -0.28
N THR A 138 -9.49 -8.36 -0.81
CA THR A 138 -8.04 -8.18 -0.99
C THR A 138 -7.73 -8.26 -2.48
N LEU A 139 -7.19 -7.18 -3.04
CA LEU A 139 -6.73 -7.11 -4.42
C LEU A 139 -5.20 -7.16 -4.44
N THR A 140 -4.64 -8.07 -5.25
CA THR A 140 -3.19 -8.15 -5.44
C THR A 140 -2.83 -7.78 -6.88
N PHE A 141 -1.86 -6.89 -7.01
CA PHE A 141 -1.39 -6.36 -8.28
C PHE A 141 0.09 -6.68 -8.47
N LYS A 142 0.49 -6.81 -9.72
CA LYS A 142 1.91 -6.78 -10.14
C LYS A 142 2.22 -5.49 -10.88
N LEU A 143 3.46 -5.04 -10.78
CA LEU A 143 3.96 -3.94 -11.59
C LEU A 143 4.06 -4.40 -13.05
N ASN A 144 3.46 -3.65 -13.96
CA ASN A 144 3.46 -3.94 -15.40
C ASN A 144 3.73 -2.66 -16.20
N ASP A 145 4.83 -2.00 -15.89
CA ASP A 145 5.23 -0.79 -16.60
C ASP A 145 5.58 -1.11 -18.05
N TRP A 146 5.27 -0.15 -18.93
CA TRP A 146 5.66 -0.23 -20.32
C TRP A 146 7.17 -0.29 -20.44
N LYS A 147 7.68 -1.38 -20.97
CA LYS A 147 9.11 -1.47 -21.33
C LYS A 147 9.31 -0.65 -22.60
N ASN A 148 10.00 0.50 -22.44
CA ASN A 148 10.51 1.28 -23.58
C ASN A 148 11.60 0.51 -24.32
#